data_669d3b0e02268bff83e0c139196f438a
#
_entry.id   669d3b0e02268bff83e0c139196f438a
#
_cell.length_a   1.000
_cell.length_b   1.000
_cell.length_c   1.000
_cell.angle_alpha   90.00
_cell.angle_beta   90.00
_cell.angle_gamma   90.00
#
_symmetry.space_group_name_H-M   'P 1'
#
loop_
_entity.id
_entity.type
_entity.pdbx_description
1 polymer ?
#
loop_
_entity_poly.entity_id
_entity_poly.type
_entity_poly.pdbx_seq_one_letter_code
_entity_poly.pdbx_strand_id
1 'polypeptide(L)'
;LNEENTLTKSREESKYFQLLNGEWNFRFYNTIIDVEDGFYAADYEINGNYDKIKVPMNWQMALDKGYDTPNYTNSDYPYPCDPPYVPDDNPCGIYIRDFDIDENDLSRDLFLNFEGVDSCFYLWINGKFVGYSQVSHMTSEFNINDFVQAGSNRLAMLVLKWCDGSYLEDQDMWRMSGIFRDVYILKRSRRGRIRDFYVTTELKKKYTKCIMSVDLDLVGDREVSYRLVSPHGESIDSGESVNGKIKIKFDNPILWSDEDPLLYDLILDVSDEVVLVKVGIKDLVISKSVLYLNGQKIKIKGVNRHDSHPLYGHATPIEHVLEDLYIFKRHNVNAVRTSHYPNDPRFLEMCDQLGFLVIDESDLEAHGFSTSIDGFFFERWSLLANDPSWKEAYIDRARRLFERDKNHVSVIFWSLGNESGCGDNHQAMYDFIKSRNKNVIVHYENANYRYSELAGKFLGNCSDVESWMYPSIEKCKEILSSKKRKNKPLYLCEYCHAMGNGPGDLGDYWELIDSDDKFCGGCIWEYTDHSVAIPDGNGKYKYTYGGDFGDMPNAGNFCVDGLVYPDRTPHTGFEEAKYVY
;
A
#
# COMPACT_ATOMS: atom_id res chain seq x y z
N LEU A 1 -13.74 23.67 3.28
CA LEU A 1 -12.60 23.11 2.57
C LEU A 1 -12.85 23.22 1.08
N ASN A 2 -11.85 23.63 0.30
CA ASN A 2 -11.94 23.50 -1.15
C ASN A 2 -11.62 22.04 -1.54
N GLU A 3 -11.98 21.66 -2.76
CA GLU A 3 -11.84 20.29 -3.26
C GLU A 3 -10.37 19.80 -3.23
N GLU A 4 -9.42 20.68 -3.52
CA GLU A 4 -7.99 20.41 -3.49
C GLU A 4 -7.47 20.08 -2.07
N ASN A 5 -7.89 20.81 -1.06
CA ASN A 5 -7.54 20.53 0.33
C ASN A 5 -8.12 19.18 0.80
N THR A 6 -9.29 18.81 0.34
CA THR A 6 -9.91 17.52 0.66
C THR A 6 -9.08 16.36 0.12
N LEU A 7 -8.49 16.49 -1.07
CA LEU A 7 -7.73 15.42 -1.70
C LEU A 7 -6.29 15.26 -1.17
N THR A 8 -5.63 16.34 -0.79
CA THR A 8 -4.18 16.29 -0.48
C THR A 8 -3.81 16.71 0.94
N LYS A 9 -4.54 17.63 1.57
CA LYS A 9 -4.11 18.29 2.82
C LYS A 9 -5.15 18.35 3.93
N SER A 10 -6.30 17.70 3.79
CA SER A 10 -7.42 17.84 4.73
C SER A 10 -7.09 17.50 6.19
N ARG A 11 -6.25 16.48 6.42
CA ARG A 11 -5.88 16.03 7.77
C ARG A 11 -4.99 17.03 8.52
N GLU A 12 -4.15 17.77 7.81
CA GLU A 12 -3.22 18.75 8.40
C GLU A 12 -3.93 19.97 8.98
N GLU A 13 -5.17 20.22 8.60
CA GLU A 13 -5.98 21.31 9.16
C GLU A 13 -6.56 20.98 10.54
N SER A 14 -6.51 19.72 10.98
CA SER A 14 -6.97 19.31 12.30
C SER A 14 -6.01 19.77 13.39
N LYS A 15 -6.52 20.46 14.42
CA LYS A 15 -5.76 20.79 15.64
C LYS A 15 -5.27 19.55 16.41
N TYR A 16 -5.80 18.38 16.08
CA TYR A 16 -5.42 17.12 16.71
C TYR A 16 -4.31 16.38 15.94
N PHE A 17 -3.89 16.93 14.82
CA PHE A 17 -2.81 16.40 13.98
C PHE A 17 -1.58 17.32 14.08
N GLN A 18 -0.43 16.75 14.42
CA GLN A 18 0.83 17.50 14.51
C GLN A 18 1.87 16.81 13.62
N LEU A 19 2.13 17.41 12.46
CA LEU A 19 3.12 16.90 11.51
C LEU A 19 4.55 17.07 12.05
N LEU A 20 5.35 16.02 11.94
CA LEU A 20 6.77 16.01 12.31
C LEU A 20 7.72 15.91 11.09
N ASN A 21 7.21 16.06 9.88
CA ASN A 21 8.02 16.13 8.66
C ASN A 21 8.99 17.31 8.69
N GLY A 22 9.97 17.31 7.79
CA GLY A 22 10.93 18.40 7.62
C GLY A 22 12.35 17.95 7.87
N GLU A 23 13.20 18.83 8.35
CA GLU A 23 14.62 18.53 8.59
C GLU A 23 14.83 17.81 9.92
N TRP A 24 15.50 16.65 9.86
CA TRP A 24 15.92 15.87 11.03
C TRP A 24 17.45 15.80 11.09
N ASN A 25 18.03 15.65 12.27
CA ASN A 25 19.43 15.30 12.40
C ASN A 25 19.60 13.84 12.02
N PHE A 26 20.60 13.54 11.18
CA PHE A 26 20.82 12.21 10.64
C PHE A 26 22.29 11.84 10.66
N ARG A 27 22.58 10.59 11.01
CA ARG A 27 23.93 10.03 10.90
C ARG A 27 23.84 8.64 10.31
N PHE A 28 24.54 8.42 9.21
CA PHE A 28 24.63 7.15 8.53
C PHE A 28 25.79 6.31 9.05
N TYR A 29 25.60 5.00 9.11
CA TYR A 29 26.60 4.00 9.40
C TYR A 29 26.54 2.88 8.37
N ASN A 30 27.74 2.41 7.92
CA ASN A 30 27.83 1.29 6.98
C ASN A 30 27.48 -0.05 7.62
N THR A 31 27.56 -0.14 8.94
CA THR A 31 27.22 -1.34 9.71
C THR A 31 26.66 -0.95 11.07
N ILE A 32 25.70 -1.73 11.55
CA ILE A 32 25.13 -1.55 12.88
C ILE A 32 26.19 -1.70 14.00
N ILE A 33 27.28 -2.42 13.74
CA ILE A 33 28.38 -2.65 14.72
C ILE A 33 29.05 -1.33 15.10
N ASP A 34 29.11 -0.35 14.20
CA ASP A 34 29.74 0.94 14.41
C ASP A 34 28.85 1.98 15.11
N VAL A 35 27.59 1.62 15.37
CA VAL A 35 26.63 2.53 16.02
C VAL A 35 27.07 2.80 17.46
N GLU A 36 27.24 4.08 17.78
CA GLU A 36 27.62 4.53 19.11
C GLU A 36 26.52 4.31 20.15
N ASP A 37 26.87 3.81 21.31
CA ASP A 37 25.93 3.71 22.43
C ASP A 37 25.49 5.09 22.92
N GLY A 38 24.23 5.17 23.42
CA GLY A 38 23.72 6.35 24.09
C GLY A 38 23.24 7.47 23.20
N PHE A 39 23.26 7.32 21.86
CA PHE A 39 22.71 8.33 20.92
C PHE A 39 21.25 8.71 21.23
N TYR A 40 20.52 7.82 21.88
CA TYR A 40 19.11 7.98 22.26
C TYR A 40 18.90 8.75 23.57
N ALA A 41 19.97 9.06 24.32
CA ALA A 41 19.83 9.78 25.59
C ALA A 41 19.22 11.17 25.40
N ALA A 42 18.43 11.61 26.38
CA ALA A 42 17.75 12.90 26.29
C ALA A 42 18.72 14.10 26.23
N ASP A 43 19.88 13.97 26.86
CA ASP A 43 20.95 14.96 26.93
C ASP A 43 22.09 14.70 25.94
N TYR A 44 21.92 13.76 25.02
CA TYR A 44 22.93 13.46 24.00
C TYR A 44 23.22 14.72 23.16
N GLU A 45 24.49 15.11 23.10
CA GLU A 45 24.92 16.27 22.32
C GLU A 45 25.11 15.89 20.85
N ILE A 46 24.27 16.48 19.98
CA ILE A 46 24.39 16.31 18.53
C ILE A 46 25.62 17.08 18.07
N ASN A 47 26.66 16.34 17.72
CA ASN A 47 27.94 16.88 17.30
C ASN A 47 28.00 17.11 15.77
N GLY A 48 29.13 17.64 15.27
CA GLY A 48 29.34 17.93 13.84
C GLY A 48 29.39 16.70 12.91
N ASN A 49 29.17 15.49 13.40
CA ASN A 49 29.09 14.26 12.61
C ASN A 49 27.64 13.96 12.15
N TYR A 50 26.68 14.79 12.54
CA TYR A 50 25.29 14.69 12.07
C TYR A 50 25.03 15.67 10.94
N ASP A 51 24.42 15.16 9.89
CA ASP A 51 23.88 15.96 8.79
C ASP A 51 22.42 16.35 9.06
N LYS A 52 21.85 17.15 8.17
CA LYS A 52 20.41 17.36 8.07
C LYS A 52 19.87 16.53 6.91
N ILE A 53 18.84 15.73 7.17
CA ILE A 53 18.10 15.00 6.15
C ILE A 53 16.65 15.44 6.14
N LYS A 54 16.05 15.52 4.96
CA LYS A 54 14.61 15.76 4.81
C LYS A 54 13.84 14.50 5.15
N VAL A 55 12.76 14.59 5.89
CA VAL A 55 11.77 13.52 6.13
C VAL A 55 10.42 14.01 5.61
N PRO A 56 9.74 13.27 4.75
CA PRO A 56 10.12 11.95 4.21
C PRO A 56 11.19 12.02 3.11
N MET A 57 12.09 11.04 3.08
CA MET A 57 13.06 10.77 2.00
C MET A 57 13.81 9.45 2.29
N ASN A 58 14.14 8.69 1.26
CA ASN A 58 15.12 7.61 1.40
C ASN A 58 16.54 8.20 1.48
N TRP A 59 17.39 7.69 2.38
CA TRP A 59 18.73 8.27 2.55
C TRP A 59 19.63 8.07 1.34
N GLN A 60 19.39 7.03 0.52
CA GLN A 60 20.11 6.81 -0.74
C GLN A 60 19.86 7.93 -1.76
N MET A 61 18.77 8.69 -1.63
CA MET A 61 18.47 9.82 -2.51
C MET A 61 19.23 11.10 -2.13
N ALA A 62 19.93 11.13 -1.00
CA ALA A 62 20.88 12.19 -0.66
C ALA A 62 22.23 11.95 -1.35
N LEU A 63 22.23 11.94 -2.69
CA LEU A 63 23.35 11.52 -3.53
C LEU A 63 24.65 12.31 -3.31
N ASP A 64 24.55 13.57 -2.86
CA ASP A 64 25.68 14.43 -2.54
C ASP A 64 26.36 14.13 -1.20
N LYS A 65 25.74 13.29 -0.36
CA LYS A 65 26.22 12.99 1.00
C LYS A 65 27.12 11.77 1.07
N GLY A 66 27.08 10.91 0.06
CA GLY A 66 27.88 9.69 0.01
C GLY A 66 27.50 8.67 1.08
N TYR A 67 26.20 8.60 1.42
CA TYR A 67 25.62 7.51 2.21
C TYR A 67 25.59 6.21 1.40
N ASP A 68 24.71 5.29 1.73
CA ASP A 68 24.43 4.11 0.92
C ASP A 68 23.93 4.50 -0.50
N THR A 69 24.25 3.70 -1.48
CA THR A 69 23.82 3.93 -2.88
C THR A 69 22.51 3.20 -3.18
N PRO A 70 21.68 3.75 -4.10
CA PRO A 70 20.57 2.99 -4.64
C PRO A 70 21.05 1.68 -5.25
N ASN A 71 20.36 0.58 -4.97
CA ASN A 71 20.64 -0.75 -5.55
C ASN A 71 19.35 -1.30 -6.14
N TYR A 72 19.37 -1.63 -7.42
CA TYR A 72 18.21 -2.19 -8.11
C TYR A 72 18.35 -3.68 -8.33
N THR A 73 17.46 -4.45 -7.73
CA THR A 73 17.29 -5.88 -8.03
C THR A 73 15.84 -6.19 -8.31
N ASN A 74 15.59 -7.13 -9.24
CA ASN A 74 14.26 -7.68 -9.49
C ASN A 74 14.02 -8.85 -8.50
N SER A 75 14.62 -10.00 -8.77
CA SER A 75 14.30 -11.24 -8.06
C SER A 75 15.43 -11.79 -7.19
N ASP A 76 16.47 -11.01 -6.96
CA ASP A 76 17.61 -11.44 -6.14
C ASP A 76 17.69 -10.63 -4.85
N TYR A 77 17.76 -11.31 -3.70
CA TYR A 77 18.16 -10.62 -2.48
C TYR A 77 19.58 -10.06 -2.63
N PRO A 78 19.81 -8.76 -2.31
CA PRO A 78 21.15 -8.17 -2.37
C PRO A 78 22.03 -8.59 -1.19
N TYR A 79 21.68 -9.66 -0.50
CA TYR A 79 22.39 -10.24 0.64
C TYR A 79 22.22 -11.77 0.65
N PRO A 80 23.08 -12.53 1.37
CA PRO A 80 22.96 -13.98 1.48
C PRO A 80 21.61 -14.43 2.02
N CYS A 81 20.97 -15.37 1.33
CA CYS A 81 19.65 -15.88 1.69
C CYS A 81 19.77 -16.96 2.79
N ASP A 82 19.66 -16.55 4.04
CA ASP A 82 19.72 -17.41 5.25
C ASP A 82 18.67 -16.99 6.29
N PRO A 83 17.35 -17.05 5.96
CA PRO A 83 16.31 -16.56 6.85
C PRO A 83 16.27 -17.33 8.19
N PRO A 84 16.02 -16.65 9.32
CA PRO A 84 15.63 -15.23 9.43
C PRO A 84 16.82 -14.26 9.59
N TYR A 85 18.05 -14.71 9.39
CA TYR A 85 19.26 -13.92 9.64
C TYR A 85 19.54 -12.97 8.46
N VAL A 86 19.98 -11.76 8.80
CA VAL A 86 20.49 -10.75 7.85
C VAL A 86 21.97 -10.48 8.16
N PRO A 87 22.74 -9.91 7.21
CA PRO A 87 24.17 -9.63 7.44
C PRO A 87 24.43 -8.73 8.64
N ASP A 88 25.55 -8.95 9.33
CA ASP A 88 26.02 -8.07 10.40
C ASP A 88 26.51 -6.70 9.86
N ASP A 89 27.00 -6.65 8.63
CA ASP A 89 27.35 -5.42 7.90
C ASP A 89 26.09 -4.72 7.35
N ASN A 90 25.08 -4.61 8.18
CA ASN A 90 23.77 -4.04 7.90
C ASN A 90 23.83 -2.50 8.00
N PRO A 91 23.69 -1.76 6.88
CA PRO A 91 23.67 -0.31 6.91
C PRO A 91 22.50 0.21 7.74
N CYS A 92 22.73 1.33 8.44
CA CYS A 92 21.70 1.91 9.28
C CYS A 92 21.85 3.43 9.42
N GLY A 93 20.76 4.07 9.84
CA GLY A 93 20.71 5.50 10.08
C GLY A 93 20.13 5.85 11.45
N ILE A 94 20.83 6.73 12.17
CA ILE A 94 20.29 7.38 13.36
C ILE A 94 19.55 8.64 12.92
N TYR A 95 18.28 8.77 13.33
CA TYR A 95 17.46 9.97 13.17
C TYR A 95 17.19 10.59 14.54
N ILE A 96 17.42 11.89 14.69
CA ILE A 96 17.09 12.62 15.94
C ILE A 96 16.30 13.87 15.59
N ARG A 97 15.18 14.07 16.29
CA ARG A 97 14.35 15.26 16.20
C ARG A 97 13.83 15.70 17.54
N ASP A 98 13.95 16.98 17.83
CA ASP A 98 13.28 17.60 18.95
C ASP A 98 11.88 18.08 18.50
N PHE A 99 10.87 17.94 19.39
CA PHE A 99 9.48 18.34 19.14
C PHE A 99 8.83 18.80 20.45
N ASP A 100 7.84 19.67 20.32
CA ASP A 100 7.16 20.22 21.49
C ASP A 100 5.77 19.59 21.66
N ILE A 101 5.38 19.38 22.93
CA ILE A 101 4.04 18.99 23.34
C ILE A 101 3.46 20.11 24.22
N ASP A 102 2.27 20.60 23.82
CA ASP A 102 1.53 21.57 24.66
C ASP A 102 1.06 20.91 25.96
N GLU A 103 1.09 21.65 27.08
CA GLU A 103 0.67 21.15 28.39
C GLU A 103 -0.78 20.65 28.37
N ASN A 104 -1.67 21.31 27.59
CA ASN A 104 -3.06 20.88 27.45
C ASN A 104 -3.20 19.53 26.74
N ASP A 105 -2.26 19.22 25.83
CA ASP A 105 -2.28 17.97 25.06
C ASP A 105 -1.91 16.76 25.92
N LEU A 106 -1.20 16.94 27.05
CA LEU A 106 -0.93 15.84 27.99
C LEU A 106 -2.20 15.24 28.62
N SER A 107 -3.31 15.94 28.56
CA SER A 107 -4.62 15.42 28.97
C SER A 107 -5.25 14.46 27.95
N ARG A 108 -4.63 14.29 26.76
CA ARG A 108 -5.05 13.43 25.65
C ARG A 108 -4.21 12.17 25.58
N ASP A 109 -4.67 11.18 24.83
CA ASP A 109 -3.82 10.11 24.35
C ASP A 109 -3.07 10.59 23.10
N LEU A 110 -1.75 10.43 23.12
CA LEU A 110 -0.85 10.88 22.07
C LEU A 110 -0.32 9.66 21.34
N PHE A 111 -0.60 9.57 20.05
CA PHE A 111 -0.17 8.48 19.19
C PHE A 111 0.82 9.01 18.16
N LEU A 112 2.07 8.56 18.25
CA LEU A 112 3.11 8.84 17.25
C LEU A 112 2.98 7.81 16.13
N ASN A 113 2.86 8.30 14.91
CA ASN A 113 2.65 7.49 13.71
C ASN A 113 3.77 7.69 12.71
N PHE A 114 4.23 6.59 12.14
CA PHE A 114 5.13 6.53 10.99
C PHE A 114 4.39 5.79 9.87
N GLU A 115 4.07 6.43 8.77
CA GLU A 115 3.28 5.81 7.69
C GLU A 115 4.09 4.91 6.77
N GLY A 116 5.43 5.03 6.80
CA GLY A 116 6.34 4.16 6.06
C GLY A 116 7.78 4.35 6.49
N VAL A 117 8.43 3.26 6.90
CA VAL A 117 9.85 3.21 7.26
C VAL A 117 10.44 1.91 6.76
N ASP A 118 11.42 1.96 5.90
CA ASP A 118 12.09 0.80 5.31
C ASP A 118 13.48 0.60 5.95
N SER A 119 13.75 -0.61 6.51
CA SER A 119 12.87 -1.79 6.58
C SER A 119 12.35 -2.03 7.99
N CYS A 120 13.10 -1.65 9.03
CA CYS A 120 12.65 -1.72 10.42
C CYS A 120 13.33 -0.64 11.26
N PHE A 121 12.78 -0.38 12.46
CA PHE A 121 13.34 0.64 13.33
C PHE A 121 13.10 0.38 14.81
N TYR A 122 14.01 0.93 15.62
CA TYR A 122 13.91 1.06 17.05
C TYR A 122 13.64 2.53 17.39
N LEU A 123 12.76 2.78 18.37
CA LEU A 123 12.29 4.10 18.75
C LEU A 123 12.54 4.40 20.22
N TRP A 124 13.08 5.57 20.51
CA TRP A 124 13.23 6.14 21.87
C TRP A 124 12.63 7.55 21.93
N ILE A 125 12.07 7.90 23.07
CA ILE A 125 11.67 9.28 23.40
C ILE A 125 12.24 9.62 24.77
N ASN A 126 12.94 10.76 24.86
CA ASN A 126 13.58 11.25 26.08
C ASN A 126 14.46 10.20 26.76
N GLY A 127 15.21 9.43 25.97
CA GLY A 127 16.10 8.38 26.44
C GLY A 127 15.44 7.05 26.81
N LYS A 128 14.12 6.95 26.74
CA LYS A 128 13.38 5.74 27.08
C LYS A 128 12.98 4.99 25.82
N PHE A 129 13.23 3.69 25.79
CA PHE A 129 12.80 2.81 24.69
C PHE A 129 11.28 2.74 24.60
N VAL A 130 10.72 3.08 23.44
CA VAL A 130 9.27 3.08 23.16
C VAL A 130 8.85 1.78 22.50
N GLY A 131 9.62 1.32 21.49
CA GLY A 131 9.28 0.11 20.78
C GLY A 131 10.10 -0.13 19.51
N TYR A 132 9.73 -1.20 18.83
CA TYR A 132 10.25 -1.67 17.55
C TYR A 132 9.10 -1.85 16.55
N SER A 133 9.36 -1.61 15.27
CA SER A 133 8.42 -1.96 14.21
C SER A 133 9.13 -2.35 12.92
N GLN A 134 8.43 -3.13 12.10
CA GLN A 134 8.78 -3.52 10.74
C GLN A 134 7.52 -3.57 9.88
N VAL A 135 7.62 -3.98 8.62
CA VAL A 135 6.66 -3.90 7.52
C VAL A 135 6.67 -2.49 6.93
N SER A 136 7.50 -2.31 5.91
CA SER A 136 7.96 -1.01 5.42
C SER A 136 6.84 -0.08 4.99
N HIS A 137 5.80 -0.59 4.31
CA HIS A 137 4.72 0.21 3.72
C HIS A 137 3.46 0.28 4.58
N MET A 138 3.58 -0.09 5.87
CA MET A 138 2.44 -0.05 6.81
C MET A 138 2.68 0.93 7.94
N THR A 139 1.61 1.60 8.38
CA THR A 139 1.66 2.53 9.50
C THR A 139 2.06 1.83 10.78
N SER A 140 3.07 2.39 11.46
CA SER A 140 3.50 2.02 12.80
C SER A 140 3.04 3.06 13.79
N GLU A 141 2.18 2.67 14.75
CA GLU A 141 1.60 3.57 15.74
C GLU A 141 2.05 3.22 17.16
N PHE A 142 2.48 4.23 17.92
CA PHE A 142 2.92 4.08 19.30
C PHE A 142 2.18 5.06 20.21
N ASN A 143 1.59 4.59 21.31
CA ASN A 143 1.14 5.47 22.37
C ASN A 143 2.34 6.00 23.14
N ILE A 144 2.54 7.32 23.14
CA ILE A 144 3.74 7.95 23.71
C ILE A 144 3.52 8.68 25.02
N ASN A 145 2.34 8.54 25.67
CA ASN A 145 2.00 9.30 26.87
C ASN A 145 2.99 9.13 28.03
N ASP A 146 3.53 7.93 28.22
CA ASP A 146 4.47 7.64 29.33
C ASP A 146 5.92 8.11 29.05
N PHE A 147 6.14 8.65 27.86
CA PHE A 147 7.48 9.00 27.35
C PHE A 147 7.67 10.50 27.16
N VAL A 148 6.58 11.28 27.04
CA VAL A 148 6.62 12.72 26.77
C VAL A 148 6.31 13.59 27.96
N GLN A 149 6.72 14.85 27.90
CA GLN A 149 6.47 15.91 28.89
C GLN A 149 5.99 17.19 28.17
N ALA A 150 5.47 18.14 28.91
CA ALA A 150 5.16 19.48 28.40
C ALA A 150 6.46 20.17 27.94
N GLY A 151 6.37 20.91 26.85
CA GLY A 151 7.52 21.55 26.21
C GLY A 151 8.33 20.57 25.35
N SER A 152 9.63 20.74 25.34
CA SER A 152 10.54 20.04 24.43
C SER A 152 10.73 18.57 24.81
N ASN A 153 10.66 17.71 23.79
CA ASN A 153 10.89 16.27 23.86
C ASN A 153 11.85 15.88 22.74
N ARG A 154 12.69 14.88 22.98
CA ARG A 154 13.60 14.34 21.99
C ARG A 154 13.17 12.95 21.53
N LEU A 155 13.01 12.81 20.24
CA LEU A 155 12.82 11.54 19.55
C LEU A 155 14.14 11.10 18.95
N ALA A 156 14.52 9.83 19.16
CA ALA A 156 15.65 9.19 18.52
C ALA A 156 15.19 7.85 17.90
N MET A 157 15.67 7.57 16.71
CA MET A 157 15.39 6.32 15.99
C MET A 157 16.69 5.73 15.45
N LEU A 158 16.74 4.40 15.42
CA LEU A 158 17.71 3.64 14.66
C LEU A 158 16.95 2.85 13.59
N VAL A 159 17.15 3.21 12.34
CA VAL A 159 16.54 2.54 11.17
C VAL A 159 17.58 1.62 10.55
N LEU A 160 17.23 0.35 10.33
CA LEU A 160 18.09 -0.65 9.72
C LEU A 160 17.66 -0.90 8.27
N LYS A 161 18.64 -1.11 7.37
CA LYS A 161 18.39 -1.44 5.97
C LYS A 161 17.76 -2.82 5.81
N TRP A 162 18.18 -3.79 6.61
CA TRP A 162 17.71 -5.17 6.53
C TRP A 162 17.18 -5.67 7.88
N CYS A 163 16.14 -6.49 7.83
CA CYS A 163 15.62 -7.26 8.96
C CYS A 163 15.07 -8.59 8.45
N ASP A 164 14.59 -9.45 9.34
CA ASP A 164 13.92 -10.70 8.93
C ASP A 164 12.71 -10.43 8.02
N GLY A 165 11.98 -9.33 8.23
CA GLY A 165 10.89 -8.87 7.37
C GLY A 165 11.29 -8.61 5.92
N SER A 166 12.56 -8.27 5.67
CA SER A 166 13.08 -8.01 4.31
C SER A 166 13.01 -9.26 3.39
N TYR A 167 12.95 -10.46 3.97
CA TYR A 167 12.69 -11.69 3.21
C TYR A 167 11.26 -11.80 2.65
N LEU A 168 10.34 -10.97 3.14
CA LEU A 168 8.97 -10.87 2.66
C LEU A 168 8.72 -9.56 1.90
N GLU A 169 9.76 -8.77 1.62
CA GLU A 169 9.69 -7.47 0.96
C GLU A 169 10.73 -7.40 -0.18
N ASP A 170 10.68 -8.41 -1.05
CA ASP A 170 11.62 -8.59 -2.17
C ASP A 170 11.00 -8.16 -3.52
N GLN A 171 10.27 -7.07 -3.52
CA GLN A 171 9.62 -6.53 -4.72
C GLN A 171 10.65 -6.10 -5.78
N ASP A 172 10.23 -6.15 -7.04
CA ASP A 172 10.99 -5.62 -8.18
C ASP A 172 11.06 -4.10 -8.13
N MET A 173 12.00 -3.57 -7.36
CA MET A 173 12.18 -2.13 -7.17
C MET A 173 13.58 -1.78 -6.66
N TRP A 174 13.91 -0.50 -6.63
CA TRP A 174 15.11 -0.02 -5.97
C TRP A 174 15.11 -0.36 -4.48
N ARG A 175 16.21 -0.91 -3.97
CA ARG A 175 16.41 -1.14 -2.53
C ARG A 175 16.83 0.18 -1.90
N MET A 176 15.90 0.80 -1.23
CA MET A 176 16.05 2.09 -0.56
C MET A 176 15.55 1.99 0.87
N SER A 177 16.04 2.87 1.74
CA SER A 177 15.75 2.78 3.17
C SER A 177 15.52 4.15 3.79
N GLY A 178 14.97 4.19 4.99
CA GLY A 178 14.71 5.40 5.73
C GLY A 178 13.23 5.69 5.92
N ILE A 179 12.92 6.88 6.40
CA ILE A 179 11.54 7.33 6.65
C ILE A 179 11.01 7.95 5.35
N PHE A 180 10.19 7.20 4.61
CA PHE A 180 9.77 7.61 3.26
C PHE A 180 8.31 8.08 3.17
N ARG A 181 7.54 8.01 4.27
CA ARG A 181 6.19 8.60 4.38
C ARG A 181 6.08 9.48 5.61
N ASP A 182 4.93 10.12 5.78
CA ASP A 182 4.69 11.11 6.82
C ASP A 182 4.91 10.55 8.25
N VAL A 183 5.43 11.44 9.12
CA VAL A 183 5.53 11.21 10.56
C VAL A 183 4.69 12.26 11.28
N TYR A 184 3.79 11.85 12.17
CA TYR A 184 2.93 12.77 12.89
C TYR A 184 2.49 12.25 14.25
N ILE A 185 2.04 13.18 15.10
CA ILE A 185 1.38 12.86 16.37
C ILE A 185 -0.11 13.10 16.21
N LEU A 186 -0.92 12.08 16.53
CA LEU A 186 -2.37 12.19 16.62
C LEU A 186 -2.80 12.32 18.09
N LYS A 187 -3.51 13.40 18.40
CA LYS A 187 -3.92 13.79 19.76
C LYS A 187 -5.39 13.41 19.96
N ARG A 188 -5.68 12.33 20.67
CA ARG A 188 -7.01 11.75 20.79
C ARG A 188 -7.63 11.95 22.18
N SER A 189 -8.94 12.11 22.24
CA SER A 189 -9.66 12.25 23.49
C SER A 189 -9.58 11.00 24.39
N ARG A 190 -9.27 11.18 25.68
CA ARG A 190 -9.36 10.10 26.69
C ARG A 190 -10.77 9.87 27.21
N ARG A 191 -11.66 10.88 27.07
CA ARG A 191 -13.01 10.85 27.65
C ARG A 191 -14.00 10.08 26.77
N GLY A 192 -13.68 9.93 25.52
CA GLY A 192 -14.51 9.23 24.55
C GLY A 192 -13.97 9.51 23.15
N ARG A 193 -13.71 8.46 22.42
CA ARG A 193 -13.29 8.50 21.01
C ARG A 193 -13.67 7.22 20.27
N ILE A 194 -13.72 7.31 18.98
CA ILE A 194 -13.84 6.14 18.11
C ILE A 194 -12.41 5.63 17.89
N ARG A 195 -12.07 4.42 18.40
CA ARG A 195 -10.78 3.78 18.17
C ARG A 195 -10.71 3.20 16.77
N ASP A 196 -11.77 2.53 16.33
CA ASP A 196 -11.93 1.95 15.02
C ASP A 196 -13.40 1.90 14.63
N PHE A 197 -13.69 1.82 13.34
CA PHE A 197 -15.05 1.61 12.84
C PHE A 197 -15.04 0.80 11.54
N TYR A 198 -16.14 0.12 11.27
CA TYR A 198 -16.34 -0.59 10.03
C TYR A 198 -17.72 -0.29 9.45
N VAL A 199 -17.75 0.27 8.25
CA VAL A 199 -18.97 0.56 7.51
C VAL A 199 -19.26 -0.57 6.52
N THR A 200 -20.46 -1.13 6.60
CA THR A 200 -20.93 -2.14 5.64
C THR A 200 -22.28 -1.74 5.07
N THR A 201 -22.49 -2.05 3.80
CA THR A 201 -23.73 -1.76 3.09
C THR A 201 -24.35 -3.03 2.53
N GLU A 202 -25.66 -3.17 2.65
CA GLU A 202 -26.42 -4.25 2.08
C GLU A 202 -27.52 -3.70 1.19
N LEU A 203 -27.46 -3.99 -0.10
CA LEU A 203 -28.45 -3.56 -1.08
C LEU A 203 -29.55 -4.59 -1.23
N LYS A 204 -30.80 -4.13 -1.24
CA LYS A 204 -32.01 -4.95 -1.31
C LYS A 204 -32.90 -4.52 -2.46
N LYS A 205 -33.86 -5.39 -2.83
CA LYS A 205 -34.93 -5.12 -3.79
C LYS A 205 -34.41 -4.50 -5.10
N LYS A 206 -33.39 -5.12 -5.70
CA LYS A 206 -32.76 -4.61 -6.94
C LYS A 206 -32.30 -3.16 -6.78
N TYR A 207 -31.51 -2.91 -5.72
CA TYR A 207 -30.85 -1.63 -5.40
C TYR A 207 -31.79 -0.47 -5.02
N THR A 208 -33.09 -0.72 -4.78
CA THR A 208 -34.01 0.34 -4.33
C THR A 208 -34.01 0.58 -2.82
N LYS A 209 -33.30 -0.26 -2.05
CA LYS A 209 -33.15 -0.11 -0.60
C LYS A 209 -31.72 -0.39 -0.19
N CYS A 210 -31.20 0.43 0.73
CA CYS A 210 -29.92 0.23 1.39
C CYS A 210 -30.10 0.03 2.90
N ILE A 211 -29.31 -0.88 3.44
CA ILE A 211 -29.08 -0.99 4.87
C ILE A 211 -27.59 -0.72 5.08
N MET A 212 -27.27 0.42 5.69
CA MET A 212 -25.90 0.76 6.11
C MET A 212 -25.76 0.39 7.58
N SER A 213 -24.72 -0.34 7.92
CA SER A 213 -24.37 -0.70 9.28
C SER A 213 -22.96 -0.19 9.58
N VAL A 214 -22.79 0.43 10.76
CA VAL A 214 -21.49 0.87 11.26
C VAL A 214 -21.25 0.18 12.59
N ASP A 215 -20.21 -0.62 12.66
CA ASP A 215 -19.71 -1.18 13.90
C ASP A 215 -18.60 -0.27 14.43
N LEU A 216 -18.74 0.20 15.66
CA LEU A 216 -17.84 1.16 16.31
C LEU A 216 -17.07 0.46 17.43
N ASP A 217 -15.76 0.63 17.45
CA ASP A 217 -14.90 0.29 18.58
C ASP A 217 -14.59 1.59 19.35
N LEU A 218 -15.10 1.70 20.55
CA LEU A 218 -15.12 2.93 21.33
C LEU A 218 -14.18 2.83 22.53
N VAL A 219 -13.54 3.96 22.85
CA VAL A 219 -12.88 4.19 24.13
C VAL A 219 -13.76 5.11 24.97
N GLY A 220 -14.07 4.69 26.20
CA GLY A 220 -15.02 5.40 27.09
C GLY A 220 -16.48 5.02 26.85
N ASP A 221 -17.35 5.42 27.79
CA ASP A 221 -18.78 5.06 27.81
C ASP A 221 -19.65 6.16 27.17
N ARG A 222 -19.32 6.53 25.93
CA ARG A 222 -20.09 7.58 25.24
C ARG A 222 -20.76 7.03 24.00
N GLU A 223 -22.00 7.43 23.78
CA GLU A 223 -22.68 7.23 22.50
C GLU A 223 -22.12 8.20 21.46
N VAL A 224 -22.18 7.79 20.21
CA VAL A 224 -21.72 8.55 19.06
C VAL A 224 -22.94 9.09 18.34
N SER A 225 -23.05 10.40 18.24
CA SER A 225 -24.05 11.01 17.37
C SER A 225 -23.61 10.86 15.92
N TYR A 226 -24.55 10.56 15.03
CA TYR A 226 -24.25 10.43 13.61
C TYR A 226 -25.19 11.26 12.74
N ARG A 227 -24.70 11.62 11.57
CA ARG A 227 -25.48 12.20 10.50
C ARG A 227 -24.98 11.66 9.16
N LEU A 228 -25.91 11.15 8.33
CA LEU A 228 -25.64 10.72 6.97
C LEU A 228 -26.19 11.76 5.98
N VAL A 229 -25.33 12.26 5.10
CA VAL A 229 -25.66 13.24 4.06
C VAL A 229 -25.43 12.61 2.69
N SER A 230 -26.37 12.83 1.77
CA SER A 230 -26.24 12.32 0.39
C SER A 230 -25.14 13.07 -0.39
N PRO A 231 -24.68 12.52 -1.53
CA PRO A 231 -23.73 13.21 -2.42
C PRO A 231 -24.25 14.59 -2.90
N HIS A 232 -25.55 14.83 -2.85
CA HIS A 232 -26.18 16.09 -3.24
C HIS A 232 -26.45 17.04 -2.07
N GLY A 233 -25.95 16.71 -0.86
CA GLY A 233 -26.07 17.54 0.34
C GLY A 233 -27.39 17.37 1.11
N GLU A 234 -28.23 16.38 0.76
CA GLU A 234 -29.48 16.10 1.45
C GLU A 234 -29.23 15.28 2.73
N SER A 235 -29.87 15.64 3.84
CA SER A 235 -29.84 14.84 5.07
C SER A 235 -30.67 13.57 4.88
N ILE A 236 -30.01 12.41 4.97
CA ILE A 236 -30.66 11.10 4.82
C ILE A 236 -31.16 10.57 6.15
N ASP A 237 -30.31 10.61 7.18
CA ASP A 237 -30.64 10.13 8.53
C ASP A 237 -29.73 10.77 9.56
N SER A 238 -30.17 10.79 10.82
CA SER A 238 -29.36 11.21 11.95
C SER A 238 -29.86 10.56 13.24
N GLY A 239 -28.98 10.36 14.20
CA GLY A 239 -29.31 9.73 15.46
C GLY A 239 -28.09 9.48 16.34
N GLU A 240 -28.22 8.52 17.22
CA GLU A 240 -27.17 8.10 18.14
C GLU A 240 -26.89 6.61 17.97
N SER A 241 -25.64 6.22 18.22
CA SER A 241 -25.25 4.82 18.24
C SER A 241 -25.90 4.09 19.42
N VAL A 242 -26.18 2.82 19.27
CA VAL A 242 -26.69 1.96 20.35
C VAL A 242 -25.71 0.81 20.55
N ASN A 243 -25.09 0.73 21.71
CA ASN A 243 -24.09 -0.30 22.03
C ASN A 243 -22.97 -0.37 20.97
N GLY A 244 -22.43 0.76 20.55
CA GLY A 244 -21.37 0.83 19.54
C GLY A 244 -21.82 0.48 18.12
N LYS A 245 -23.12 0.55 17.82
CA LYS A 245 -23.66 0.21 16.49
C LYS A 245 -24.58 1.31 15.98
N ILE A 246 -24.46 1.57 14.67
CA ILE A 246 -25.37 2.42 13.92
C ILE A 246 -26.00 1.57 12.81
N LYS A 247 -27.30 1.75 12.60
CA LYS A 247 -28.02 1.06 11.52
C LYS A 247 -28.99 2.00 10.83
N ILE A 248 -28.66 2.38 9.61
CA ILE A 248 -29.41 3.31 8.78
C ILE A 248 -30.11 2.55 7.68
N LYS A 249 -31.40 2.86 7.44
CA LYS A 249 -32.17 2.25 6.35
C LYS A 249 -32.79 3.35 5.52
N PHE A 250 -32.51 3.34 4.23
CA PHE A 250 -33.07 4.35 3.32
C PHE A 250 -33.36 3.77 1.94
N ASP A 251 -34.18 4.48 1.19
CA ASP A 251 -34.64 4.07 -0.12
C ASP A 251 -33.84 4.80 -1.22
N ASN A 252 -33.75 4.16 -2.40
CA ASN A 252 -33.12 4.70 -3.59
C ASN A 252 -31.70 5.22 -3.37
N PRO A 253 -30.77 4.36 -2.86
CA PRO A 253 -29.40 4.79 -2.66
C PRO A 253 -28.73 5.18 -3.99
N ILE A 254 -27.90 6.21 -3.95
CA ILE A 254 -26.99 6.57 -5.02
C ILE A 254 -25.81 5.61 -4.95
N LEU A 255 -25.53 4.90 -6.03
CA LEU A 255 -24.48 3.89 -6.07
C LEU A 255 -23.18 4.51 -6.59
N TRP A 256 -22.07 4.12 -5.99
CA TRP A 256 -20.74 4.46 -6.42
C TRP A 256 -20.29 3.55 -7.57
N SER A 257 -19.64 4.12 -8.57
CA SER A 257 -18.91 3.39 -9.62
C SER A 257 -17.66 4.15 -10.05
N ASP A 258 -16.82 3.53 -10.86
CA ASP A 258 -15.65 4.16 -11.49
C ASP A 258 -16.01 5.30 -12.46
N GLU A 259 -17.21 5.26 -13.04
CA GLU A 259 -17.75 6.30 -13.94
C GLU A 259 -18.51 7.41 -13.17
N ASP A 260 -19.11 7.07 -12.02
CA ASP A 260 -19.91 7.99 -11.20
C ASP A 260 -19.55 7.81 -9.72
N PRO A 261 -18.41 8.37 -9.25
CA PRO A 261 -17.84 8.11 -7.93
C PRO A 261 -18.49 8.95 -6.82
N LEU A 262 -19.79 8.89 -6.71
CA LEU A 262 -20.56 9.66 -5.74
C LEU A 262 -20.50 9.05 -4.34
N LEU A 263 -20.11 9.87 -3.36
CA LEU A 263 -19.87 9.47 -1.97
C LEU A 263 -20.83 10.18 -1.01
N TYR A 264 -21.33 9.43 -0.03
CA TYR A 264 -22.06 9.97 1.11
C TYR A 264 -21.09 10.49 2.16
N ASP A 265 -21.50 11.53 2.91
CA ASP A 265 -20.81 12.00 4.10
C ASP A 265 -21.44 11.36 5.34
N LEU A 266 -20.72 10.45 5.98
CA LEU A 266 -21.05 9.96 7.31
C LEU A 266 -20.24 10.75 8.33
N ILE A 267 -20.93 11.56 9.11
CA ILE A 267 -20.33 12.40 10.16
C ILE A 267 -20.60 11.72 11.49
N LEU A 268 -19.54 11.38 12.21
CA LEU A 268 -19.57 10.76 13.53
C LEU A 268 -19.02 11.75 14.55
N ASP A 269 -19.82 12.09 15.56
CA ASP A 269 -19.48 13.07 16.59
C ASP A 269 -19.43 12.38 17.96
N VAL A 270 -18.31 12.48 18.64
CA VAL A 270 -18.09 11.91 19.97
C VAL A 270 -17.20 12.82 20.79
N SER A 271 -17.71 13.29 21.92
CA SER A 271 -16.98 14.18 22.83
C SER A 271 -16.55 15.50 22.16
N ASP A 272 -15.26 15.63 21.82
CA ASP A 272 -14.67 16.79 21.16
C ASP A 272 -14.01 16.42 19.80
N GLU A 273 -14.32 15.21 19.32
CA GLU A 273 -13.83 14.71 18.03
C GLU A 273 -14.99 14.55 17.04
N VAL A 274 -14.78 14.99 15.82
CA VAL A 274 -15.67 14.76 14.68
C VAL A 274 -14.89 13.99 13.61
N VAL A 275 -15.42 12.83 13.23
CA VAL A 275 -14.85 11.99 12.17
C VAL A 275 -15.76 12.09 10.95
N LEU A 276 -15.24 12.59 9.85
CA LEU A 276 -15.90 12.60 8.55
C LEU A 276 -15.45 11.40 7.73
N VAL A 277 -16.38 10.56 7.35
CA VAL A 277 -16.13 9.36 6.54
C VAL A 277 -16.83 9.52 5.19
N LYS A 278 -16.08 9.42 4.10
CA LYS A 278 -16.65 9.34 2.75
C LYS A 278 -17.08 7.89 2.50
N VAL A 279 -18.35 7.66 2.27
CA VAL A 279 -18.91 6.32 2.13
C VAL A 279 -19.48 6.12 0.72
N GLY A 280 -18.89 5.22 -0.05
CA GLY A 280 -19.47 4.74 -1.30
C GLY A 280 -20.37 3.52 -1.08
N ILE A 281 -21.42 3.43 -1.85
CA ILE A 281 -22.35 2.30 -1.82
C ILE A 281 -22.20 1.52 -3.12
N LYS A 282 -21.73 0.28 -3.04
CA LYS A 282 -21.58 -0.60 -4.20
C LYS A 282 -22.04 -2.02 -3.92
N ASP A 283 -22.37 -2.74 -4.95
CA ASP A 283 -22.54 -4.20 -4.96
C ASP A 283 -21.54 -4.81 -5.93
N LEU A 284 -20.53 -5.50 -5.39
CA LEU A 284 -19.48 -6.15 -6.17
C LEU A 284 -19.59 -7.65 -6.00
N VAL A 285 -19.87 -8.37 -7.08
CA VAL A 285 -20.08 -9.80 -7.02
C VAL A 285 -19.48 -10.56 -8.21
N ILE A 286 -19.00 -11.77 -7.95
CA ILE A 286 -18.68 -12.72 -9.00
C ILE A 286 -19.87 -13.68 -9.16
N SER A 287 -20.43 -13.73 -10.36
CA SER A 287 -21.50 -14.65 -10.69
C SER A 287 -21.22 -15.35 -12.01
N LYS A 288 -21.25 -16.70 -12.01
CA LYS A 288 -20.96 -17.52 -13.20
C LYS A 288 -19.65 -17.15 -13.90
N SER A 289 -18.63 -16.87 -13.12
CA SER A 289 -17.30 -16.41 -13.58
C SER A 289 -17.26 -15.02 -14.21
N VAL A 290 -18.26 -14.20 -14.01
CA VAL A 290 -18.30 -12.82 -14.50
C VAL A 290 -18.28 -11.87 -13.31
N LEU A 291 -17.50 -10.81 -13.40
CA LEU A 291 -17.42 -9.75 -12.39
C LEU A 291 -18.49 -8.70 -12.66
N TYR A 292 -19.28 -8.38 -11.64
CA TYR A 292 -20.34 -7.38 -11.71
C TYR A 292 -20.13 -6.30 -10.66
N LEU A 293 -20.29 -5.05 -11.06
CA LEU A 293 -20.43 -3.89 -10.17
C LEU A 293 -21.84 -3.33 -10.36
N ASN A 294 -22.62 -3.24 -9.28
CA ASN A 294 -24.00 -2.73 -9.30
C ASN A 294 -24.89 -3.43 -10.35
N GLY A 295 -24.66 -4.73 -10.55
CA GLY A 295 -25.40 -5.54 -11.53
C GLY A 295 -24.97 -5.36 -12.98
N GLN A 296 -24.02 -4.48 -13.28
CA GLN A 296 -23.42 -4.32 -14.60
C GLN A 296 -22.11 -5.10 -14.68
N LYS A 297 -21.84 -5.71 -15.84
CA LYS A 297 -20.54 -6.33 -16.10
C LYS A 297 -19.47 -5.26 -16.18
N ILE A 298 -18.34 -5.49 -15.56
CA ILE A 298 -17.21 -4.56 -15.63
C ILE A 298 -15.97 -5.23 -16.21
N LYS A 299 -15.10 -4.41 -16.80
CA LYS A 299 -13.76 -4.77 -17.26
C LYS A 299 -12.73 -3.92 -16.53
N ILE A 300 -11.65 -4.56 -16.13
CA ILE A 300 -10.50 -3.93 -15.46
C ILE A 300 -9.54 -3.46 -16.55
N LYS A 301 -9.48 -2.15 -16.77
CA LYS A 301 -8.57 -1.43 -17.67
C LYS A 301 -7.47 -0.85 -16.79
N GLY A 302 -6.57 -1.70 -16.33
CA GLY A 302 -5.68 -1.39 -15.22
C GLY A 302 -4.23 -1.17 -15.59
N VAL A 303 -3.52 -0.57 -14.63
CA VAL A 303 -2.07 -0.48 -14.59
C VAL A 303 -1.54 -0.93 -13.24
N ASN A 304 -0.34 -1.49 -13.21
CA ASN A 304 0.44 -1.71 -12.00
C ASN A 304 1.16 -0.40 -11.66
N ARG A 305 1.20 -0.02 -10.38
CA ARG A 305 1.82 1.22 -9.95
C ARG A 305 2.68 1.02 -8.71
N HIS A 306 3.96 1.29 -8.84
CA HIS A 306 4.88 1.48 -7.73
C HIS A 306 4.89 2.94 -7.22
N ASP A 307 5.18 3.16 -5.94
CA ASP A 307 5.58 4.46 -5.42
C ASP A 307 7.03 4.74 -5.88
N SER A 308 7.18 5.61 -6.86
CA SER A 308 8.49 5.96 -7.44
C SER A 308 8.54 7.41 -7.86
N HIS A 309 9.54 8.14 -7.34
CA HIS A 309 9.83 9.51 -7.71
C HIS A 309 11.32 9.66 -8.05
N PRO A 310 11.69 10.24 -9.20
CA PRO A 310 13.07 10.25 -9.67
C PRO A 310 14.04 11.01 -8.76
N LEU A 311 13.55 11.93 -7.91
CA LEU A 311 14.37 12.73 -6.99
C LEU A 311 14.23 12.32 -5.52
N TYR A 312 13.20 11.57 -5.15
CA TYR A 312 12.90 11.25 -3.74
C TYR A 312 12.80 9.75 -3.47
N GLY A 313 13.00 8.91 -4.48
CA GLY A 313 12.89 7.45 -4.35
C GLY A 313 11.45 7.00 -4.08
N HIS A 314 11.23 6.22 -3.03
CA HIS A 314 9.89 5.77 -2.63
C HIS A 314 9.07 6.88 -1.93
N ALA A 315 9.70 7.98 -1.52
CA ALA A 315 9.02 9.12 -0.89
C ALA A 315 8.27 9.96 -1.95
N THR A 316 7.23 9.38 -2.53
CA THR A 316 6.42 10.02 -3.57
C THR A 316 5.54 11.12 -2.97
N PRO A 317 5.72 12.41 -3.34
CA PRO A 317 4.87 13.49 -2.86
C PRO A 317 3.41 13.25 -3.21
N ILE A 318 2.49 13.60 -2.31
CA ILE A 318 1.06 13.31 -2.49
C ILE A 318 0.45 14.03 -3.71
N GLU A 319 0.97 15.22 -4.03
CA GLU A 319 0.56 15.97 -5.23
C GLU A 319 0.96 15.23 -6.51
N HIS A 320 2.09 14.52 -6.48
CA HIS A 320 2.56 13.69 -7.60
C HIS A 320 1.71 12.43 -7.76
N VAL A 321 1.28 11.83 -6.64
CA VAL A 321 0.31 10.72 -6.65
C VAL A 321 -1.01 11.16 -7.29
N LEU A 322 -1.49 12.36 -6.96
CA LEU A 322 -2.70 12.91 -7.57
C LEU A 322 -2.53 13.18 -9.08
N GLU A 323 -1.35 13.63 -9.51
CA GLU A 323 -1.02 13.79 -10.93
C GLU A 323 -1.07 12.46 -11.67
N ASP A 324 -0.50 11.37 -11.09
CA ASP A 324 -0.59 10.02 -11.65
C ASP A 324 -2.05 9.63 -11.91
N LEU A 325 -2.93 9.82 -10.92
CA LEU A 325 -4.35 9.50 -11.06
C LEU A 325 -5.05 10.31 -12.16
N TYR A 326 -4.72 11.59 -12.30
CA TYR A 326 -5.25 12.39 -13.43
C TYR A 326 -4.70 11.93 -14.79
N ILE A 327 -3.45 11.48 -14.85
CA ILE A 327 -2.89 10.89 -16.07
C ILE A 327 -3.64 9.61 -16.42
N PHE A 328 -3.95 8.75 -15.44
CA PHE A 328 -4.76 7.55 -15.65
C PHE A 328 -6.14 7.87 -16.24
N LYS A 329 -6.86 8.83 -15.66
CA LYS A 329 -8.18 9.25 -16.21
C LYS A 329 -8.07 9.73 -17.67
N ARG A 330 -7.03 10.51 -18.00
CA ARG A 330 -6.82 10.98 -19.38
C ARG A 330 -6.49 9.86 -20.36
N HIS A 331 -6.06 8.69 -19.87
CA HIS A 331 -5.70 7.51 -20.67
C HIS A 331 -6.72 6.37 -20.55
N ASN A 332 -7.93 6.62 -20.09
CA ASN A 332 -9.02 5.66 -19.94
C ASN A 332 -8.73 4.49 -18.99
N VAL A 333 -7.72 4.61 -18.14
CA VAL A 333 -7.44 3.66 -17.07
C VAL A 333 -8.51 3.80 -15.99
N ASN A 334 -9.18 2.70 -15.63
CA ASN A 334 -10.17 2.68 -14.56
C ASN A 334 -9.73 1.90 -13.32
N ALA A 335 -8.58 1.23 -13.37
CA ALA A 335 -8.12 0.40 -12.26
C ALA A 335 -6.63 0.56 -11.99
N VAL A 336 -6.24 0.40 -10.72
CA VAL A 336 -4.84 0.40 -10.28
C VAL A 336 -4.60 -0.79 -9.37
N ARG A 337 -3.55 -1.57 -9.65
CA ARG A 337 -2.99 -2.51 -8.67
C ARG A 337 -1.86 -1.81 -7.93
N THR A 338 -1.94 -1.80 -6.59
CA THR A 338 -0.90 -1.24 -5.73
C THR A 338 0.26 -2.22 -5.63
N SER A 339 0.98 -2.38 -6.71
CA SER A 339 2.11 -3.30 -6.81
C SER A 339 3.34 -2.75 -6.06
N HIS A 340 3.91 -3.47 -5.07
CA HIS A 340 3.38 -4.71 -4.49
C HIS A 340 3.28 -4.52 -2.98
N TYR A 341 2.56 -3.46 -2.55
CA TYR A 341 2.42 -3.04 -1.15
C TYR A 341 1.29 -2.03 -0.97
N PRO A 342 0.78 -1.85 0.25
CA PRO A 342 -0.21 -0.82 0.55
C PRO A 342 0.37 0.58 0.30
N ASN A 343 -0.35 1.39 -0.47
CA ASN A 343 0.06 2.77 -0.77
C ASN A 343 -0.17 3.72 0.42
N ASP A 344 0.23 5.00 0.28
CA ASP A 344 -0.14 6.07 1.23
C ASP A 344 -1.66 6.02 1.45
N PRO A 345 -2.15 6.12 2.70
CA PRO A 345 -3.60 6.06 2.96
C PRO A 345 -4.44 7.05 2.14
N ARG A 346 -3.88 8.23 1.82
CA ARG A 346 -4.55 9.24 0.99
C ARG A 346 -4.76 8.80 -0.46
N PHE A 347 -3.96 7.85 -0.97
CA PHE A 347 -4.14 7.29 -2.30
C PHE A 347 -5.52 6.65 -2.47
N LEU A 348 -5.96 5.86 -1.48
CA LEU A 348 -7.27 5.23 -1.53
C LEU A 348 -8.41 6.25 -1.39
N GLU A 349 -8.24 7.29 -0.56
CA GLU A 349 -9.19 8.40 -0.49
C GLU A 349 -9.38 9.09 -1.84
N MET A 350 -8.28 9.32 -2.58
CA MET A 350 -8.32 9.86 -3.94
C MET A 350 -8.98 8.89 -4.92
N CYS A 351 -8.69 7.59 -4.83
CA CYS A 351 -9.32 6.57 -5.66
C CYS A 351 -10.83 6.49 -5.43
N ASP A 352 -11.29 6.59 -4.18
CA ASP A 352 -12.72 6.65 -3.84
C ASP A 352 -13.41 7.85 -4.50
N GLN A 353 -12.77 9.03 -4.47
CA GLN A 353 -13.33 10.29 -4.96
C GLN A 353 -13.22 10.45 -6.48
N LEU A 354 -12.17 9.90 -7.09
CA LEU A 354 -11.93 9.99 -8.53
C LEU A 354 -12.51 8.81 -9.32
N GLY A 355 -12.97 7.78 -8.64
CA GLY A 355 -13.57 6.60 -9.28
C GLY A 355 -12.54 5.66 -9.90
N PHE A 356 -11.65 5.09 -9.07
CA PHE A 356 -10.76 4.02 -9.49
C PHE A 356 -11.13 2.71 -8.81
N LEU A 357 -11.01 1.62 -9.54
CA LEU A 357 -11.08 0.26 -9.02
C LEU A 357 -9.68 -0.12 -8.51
N VAL A 358 -9.54 -0.47 -7.25
CA VAL A 358 -8.23 -0.77 -6.67
C VAL A 358 -8.09 -2.25 -6.35
N ILE A 359 -6.99 -2.83 -6.80
CA ILE A 359 -6.48 -4.11 -6.32
C ILE A 359 -5.45 -3.76 -5.25
N ASP A 360 -5.87 -3.82 -4.00
CA ASP A 360 -5.07 -3.41 -2.85
C ASP A 360 -4.24 -4.57 -2.33
N GLU A 361 -2.91 -4.42 -2.33
CA GLU A 361 -1.99 -5.55 -2.18
C GLU A 361 -1.20 -5.48 -0.88
N SER A 362 -1.08 -6.63 -0.21
CA SER A 362 -0.25 -6.80 0.98
C SER A 362 1.22 -6.60 0.65
N ASP A 363 1.97 -6.05 1.58
CA ASP A 363 3.43 -5.91 1.52
C ASP A 363 4.11 -7.28 1.67
N LEU A 364 4.04 -8.08 0.61
CA LEU A 364 4.50 -9.46 0.61
C LEU A 364 5.03 -9.88 -0.74
N GLU A 365 6.34 -10.08 -0.82
CA GLU A 365 7.02 -10.74 -1.92
C GLU A 365 8.25 -11.51 -1.41
N ALA A 366 8.46 -12.73 -1.95
CA ALA A 366 9.58 -13.61 -1.59
C ALA A 366 10.19 -14.27 -2.83
N HIS A 367 10.33 -13.50 -3.92
CA HIS A 367 10.75 -13.99 -5.23
C HIS A 367 12.16 -14.59 -5.20
N GLY A 368 13.09 -13.99 -4.49
CA GLY A 368 14.48 -14.39 -4.41
C GLY A 368 14.74 -15.81 -3.88
N PHE A 369 13.75 -16.44 -3.27
CA PHE A 369 13.86 -17.88 -2.95
C PHE A 369 13.81 -18.78 -4.20
N SER A 370 13.21 -18.32 -5.30
CA SER A 370 13.18 -19.05 -6.56
C SER A 370 14.47 -18.85 -7.37
N THR A 371 15.12 -17.71 -7.21
CA THR A 371 16.38 -17.35 -7.85
C THR A 371 17.49 -17.47 -6.82
N SER A 372 18.35 -18.42 -6.94
CA SER A 372 19.54 -18.52 -6.10
C SER A 372 20.79 -18.47 -6.99
N ILE A 373 21.93 -18.23 -6.38
CA ILE A 373 23.25 -18.19 -7.03
C ILE A 373 23.47 -19.37 -7.98
N ASP A 374 22.79 -20.50 -7.75
CA ASP A 374 22.93 -21.74 -8.52
C ASP A 374 21.87 -21.94 -9.62
N GLY A 375 20.92 -21.01 -9.80
CA GLY A 375 19.87 -21.09 -10.82
C GLY A 375 18.44 -20.92 -10.29
N PHE A 376 17.46 -21.16 -11.17
CA PHE A 376 16.03 -20.99 -10.83
C PHE A 376 15.43 -22.30 -10.32
N PHE A 377 14.93 -22.30 -9.06
CA PHE A 377 14.37 -23.45 -8.37
C PHE A 377 12.96 -23.18 -7.87
N PHE A 378 11.97 -23.51 -8.65
CA PHE A 378 10.55 -23.33 -8.30
C PHE A 378 10.14 -23.95 -6.96
N GLU A 379 10.74 -25.09 -6.56
CA GLU A 379 10.40 -25.74 -5.30
C GLU A 379 10.79 -24.89 -4.08
N ARG A 380 11.76 -24.00 -4.20
CA ARG A 380 12.17 -23.09 -3.13
C ARG A 380 11.24 -21.88 -2.99
N TRP A 381 10.54 -21.51 -4.04
CA TRP A 381 9.67 -20.34 -4.06
C TRP A 381 8.61 -20.36 -2.95
N SER A 382 8.12 -21.54 -2.59
CA SER A 382 7.10 -21.71 -1.55
C SER A 382 7.67 -21.99 -0.15
N LEU A 383 8.96 -21.81 0.09
CA LEU A 383 9.58 -22.15 1.38
C LEU A 383 8.91 -21.40 2.54
N LEU A 384 8.92 -20.06 2.52
CA LEU A 384 8.31 -19.26 3.59
C LEU A 384 6.79 -19.41 3.62
N ALA A 385 6.14 -19.60 2.47
CA ALA A 385 4.71 -19.81 2.37
C ALA A 385 4.23 -21.09 3.08
N ASN A 386 5.11 -22.08 3.25
CA ASN A 386 4.82 -23.35 3.92
C ASN A 386 5.51 -23.52 5.28
N ASP A 387 6.36 -22.58 5.69
CA ASP A 387 7.00 -22.61 7.01
C ASP A 387 6.07 -22.03 8.08
N PRO A 388 5.61 -22.85 9.07
CA PRO A 388 4.72 -22.37 10.11
C PRO A 388 5.30 -21.26 10.98
N SER A 389 6.63 -21.12 11.07
CA SER A 389 7.27 -20.07 11.87
C SER A 389 7.02 -18.67 11.28
N TRP A 390 6.73 -18.55 9.98
CA TRP A 390 6.42 -17.30 9.29
C TRP A 390 4.94 -16.97 9.22
N LYS A 391 4.07 -17.88 9.68
CA LYS A 391 2.62 -17.74 9.57
C LYS A 391 2.08 -16.41 10.12
N GLU A 392 2.55 -16.00 11.30
CA GLU A 392 2.08 -14.77 11.94
C GLU A 392 2.53 -13.52 11.16
N ALA A 393 3.73 -13.54 10.54
CA ALA A 393 4.20 -12.46 9.68
C ALA A 393 3.31 -12.29 8.43
N TYR A 394 2.85 -13.40 7.82
CA TYR A 394 1.90 -13.38 6.71
C TYR A 394 0.54 -12.83 7.16
N ILE A 395 -0.01 -13.35 8.26
CA ILE A 395 -1.32 -12.88 8.79
C ILE A 395 -1.25 -11.41 9.19
N ASP A 396 -0.14 -10.95 9.78
CA ASP A 396 0.02 -9.56 10.20
C ASP A 396 -0.06 -8.59 9.02
N ARG A 397 0.57 -8.92 7.87
CA ARG A 397 0.49 -8.15 6.64
C ARG A 397 -0.95 -8.06 6.10
N ALA A 398 -1.66 -9.18 6.04
CA ALA A 398 -3.07 -9.19 5.63
C ALA A 398 -3.98 -8.44 6.63
N ARG A 399 -3.69 -8.55 7.92
CA ARG A 399 -4.44 -7.86 8.99
C ARG A 399 -4.27 -6.34 8.87
N ARG A 400 -3.04 -5.87 8.78
CA ARG A 400 -2.74 -4.43 8.67
C ARG A 400 -3.37 -3.84 7.42
N LEU A 401 -3.23 -4.47 6.26
CA LEU A 401 -3.88 -4.06 5.02
C LEU A 401 -5.39 -3.94 5.21
N PHE A 402 -6.06 -5.03 5.60
CA PHE A 402 -7.52 -5.07 5.66
C PHE A 402 -8.08 -4.10 6.72
N GLU A 403 -7.52 -4.09 7.94
CA GLU A 403 -8.03 -3.23 9.02
C GLU A 403 -7.82 -1.74 8.74
N ARG A 404 -6.74 -1.35 8.04
CA ARG A 404 -6.50 0.02 7.62
C ARG A 404 -7.50 0.46 6.55
N ASP A 405 -7.71 -0.38 5.53
CA ASP A 405 -8.32 0.03 4.26
C ASP A 405 -9.76 -0.46 4.07
N LYS A 406 -10.32 -1.21 5.02
CA LYS A 406 -11.64 -1.89 4.96
C LYS A 406 -12.84 -0.98 4.66
N ASN A 407 -12.71 0.34 4.81
CA ASN A 407 -13.78 1.30 4.55
C ASN A 407 -13.71 1.95 3.16
N HIS A 408 -12.67 1.70 2.37
CA HIS A 408 -12.52 2.28 1.04
C HIS A 408 -13.37 1.56 0.00
N VAL A 409 -14.25 2.34 -0.65
CA VAL A 409 -15.17 1.79 -1.65
C VAL A 409 -14.45 1.42 -2.95
N SER A 410 -13.33 2.05 -3.27
CA SER A 410 -12.52 1.76 -4.45
C SER A 410 -11.93 0.36 -4.46
N VAL A 411 -11.62 -0.22 -3.29
CA VAL A 411 -11.03 -1.56 -3.21
C VAL A 411 -12.00 -2.62 -3.70
N ILE A 412 -11.62 -3.28 -4.80
CA ILE A 412 -12.40 -4.37 -5.42
C ILE A 412 -11.80 -5.75 -5.15
N PHE A 413 -10.47 -5.86 -5.08
CA PHE A 413 -9.78 -7.08 -4.73
C PHE A 413 -8.80 -6.82 -3.59
N TRP A 414 -8.78 -7.74 -2.63
CA TRP A 414 -7.81 -7.79 -1.55
C TRP A 414 -6.73 -8.79 -1.95
N SER A 415 -5.57 -8.29 -2.32
CA SER A 415 -4.47 -9.10 -2.81
C SER A 415 -3.53 -9.54 -1.70
N LEU A 416 -3.18 -10.81 -1.67
CA LEU A 416 -2.36 -11.40 -0.61
C LEU A 416 -0.86 -11.12 -0.78
N GLY A 417 -0.46 -10.54 -1.89
CA GLY A 417 0.93 -10.26 -2.23
C GLY A 417 1.29 -10.68 -3.64
N ASN A 418 2.57 -10.64 -3.92
CA ASN A 418 3.18 -10.97 -5.21
C ASN A 418 4.14 -12.16 -5.06
N GLU A 419 4.48 -12.80 -6.11
CA GLU A 419 5.57 -13.76 -6.40
C GLU A 419 6.24 -14.44 -5.18
N SER A 420 5.42 -15.11 -4.34
CA SER A 420 5.87 -15.75 -3.09
C SER A 420 5.55 -17.24 -3.04
N GLY A 421 5.38 -17.87 -4.20
CA GLY A 421 4.90 -19.26 -4.28
C GLY A 421 3.49 -19.41 -3.73
N CYS A 422 3.13 -20.58 -3.22
CA CYS A 422 1.80 -20.81 -2.66
C CYS A 422 1.87 -21.83 -1.52
N GLY A 423 1.26 -21.51 -0.37
CA GLY A 423 1.31 -22.38 0.79
C GLY A 423 0.25 -22.10 1.85
N ASP A 424 0.37 -22.81 2.97
CA ASP A 424 -0.57 -22.74 4.09
C ASP A 424 -0.63 -21.34 4.72
N ASN A 425 0.45 -20.57 4.65
CA ASN A 425 0.47 -19.21 5.18
C ASN A 425 -0.39 -18.26 4.33
N HIS A 426 -0.42 -18.42 2.99
CA HIS A 426 -1.37 -17.69 2.14
C HIS A 426 -2.81 -18.09 2.40
N GLN A 427 -3.07 -19.38 2.68
CA GLN A 427 -4.41 -19.82 3.09
C GLN A 427 -4.83 -19.14 4.41
N ALA A 428 -3.90 -18.98 5.35
CA ALA A 428 -4.19 -18.31 6.61
C ALA A 428 -4.51 -16.82 6.43
N MET A 429 -3.81 -16.12 5.51
CA MET A 429 -4.16 -14.74 5.11
C MET A 429 -5.57 -14.67 4.51
N TYR A 430 -5.87 -15.54 3.56
CA TYR A 430 -7.19 -15.63 2.94
C TYR A 430 -8.29 -15.85 3.98
N ASP A 431 -8.11 -16.83 4.87
CA ASP A 431 -9.07 -17.17 5.92
C ASP A 431 -9.26 -15.99 6.89
N PHE A 432 -8.20 -15.27 7.21
CA PHE A 432 -8.29 -14.06 8.04
C PHE A 432 -9.18 -13.01 7.37
N ILE A 433 -8.91 -12.62 6.12
CA ILE A 433 -9.71 -11.62 5.39
C ILE A 433 -11.17 -12.07 5.29
N LYS A 434 -11.42 -13.33 4.92
CA LYS A 434 -12.78 -13.88 4.84
C LYS A 434 -13.50 -13.95 6.19
N SER A 435 -12.77 -14.10 7.30
CA SER A 435 -13.34 -14.04 8.64
C SER A 435 -13.85 -12.66 8.99
N ARG A 436 -13.19 -11.61 8.48
CA ARG A 436 -13.59 -10.21 8.67
C ARG A 436 -14.78 -9.84 7.78
N ASN A 437 -14.74 -10.23 6.52
CA ASN A 437 -15.86 -10.06 5.60
C ASN A 437 -15.86 -11.15 4.51
N LYS A 438 -16.81 -12.08 4.61
CA LYS A 438 -16.93 -13.19 3.65
C LYS A 438 -17.27 -12.78 2.21
N ASN A 439 -17.79 -11.56 2.03
CA ASN A 439 -18.30 -11.08 0.74
C ASN A 439 -17.20 -10.36 -0.08
N VAL A 440 -16.08 -9.95 0.51
CA VAL A 440 -14.99 -9.34 -0.24
C VAL A 440 -14.33 -10.36 -1.15
N ILE A 441 -13.77 -9.88 -2.25
CA ILE A 441 -13.06 -10.72 -3.22
C ILE A 441 -11.58 -10.69 -2.87
N VAL A 442 -10.99 -11.87 -2.65
CA VAL A 442 -9.56 -12.04 -2.37
C VAL A 442 -8.86 -12.49 -3.65
N HIS A 443 -7.73 -11.89 -3.91
CA HIS A 443 -6.85 -12.16 -5.04
C HIS A 443 -5.50 -12.71 -4.56
N TYR A 444 -4.94 -13.64 -5.30
CA TYR A 444 -3.54 -14.03 -5.24
C TYR A 444 -3.16 -14.75 -6.54
N GLU A 445 -2.12 -14.28 -7.22
CA GLU A 445 -1.77 -14.78 -8.56
C GLU A 445 -1.16 -16.19 -8.50
N ASN A 446 -0.23 -16.46 -7.57
CA ASN A 446 0.39 -17.78 -7.44
C ASN A 446 -0.57 -18.87 -6.93
N ALA A 447 -1.80 -18.54 -6.58
CA ALA A 447 -2.83 -19.55 -6.27
C ALA A 447 -3.10 -20.52 -7.43
N ASN A 448 -2.77 -20.16 -8.67
CA ASN A 448 -2.89 -21.05 -9.84
C ASN A 448 -1.83 -22.17 -9.84
N TYR A 449 -0.67 -21.96 -9.21
CA TYR A 449 0.39 -22.98 -9.08
C TYR A 449 -0.05 -24.23 -8.30
N ARG A 450 -1.15 -24.16 -7.53
CA ARG A 450 -1.75 -25.34 -6.88
C ARG A 450 -2.10 -26.47 -7.85
N TYR A 451 -2.22 -26.19 -9.12
CA TYR A 451 -2.48 -27.18 -10.16
C TYR A 451 -1.21 -27.79 -10.77
N SER A 452 -0.04 -27.30 -10.39
CA SER A 452 1.25 -27.79 -10.85
C SER A 452 1.84 -28.79 -9.84
N GLU A 453 2.70 -29.68 -10.33
CA GLU A 453 3.52 -30.54 -9.45
C GLU A 453 4.47 -29.72 -8.57
N LEU A 454 4.71 -28.45 -8.94
CA LEU A 454 5.61 -27.49 -8.28
C LEU A 454 5.01 -26.89 -7.01
N ALA A 455 3.68 -26.86 -6.86
CA ALA A 455 3.00 -26.33 -5.66
C ALA A 455 3.14 -27.23 -4.42
N GLY A 456 3.86 -28.34 -4.53
CA GLY A 456 3.99 -29.29 -3.44
C GLY A 456 2.65 -29.89 -3.01
N LYS A 457 2.42 -29.96 -1.69
CA LYS A 457 1.19 -30.56 -1.11
C LYS A 457 0.06 -29.55 -0.87
N PHE A 458 0.21 -28.28 -1.27
CA PHE A 458 -0.83 -27.28 -1.00
C PHE A 458 -2.12 -27.59 -1.77
N LEU A 459 -3.18 -27.88 -1.05
CA LEU A 459 -4.52 -28.18 -1.58
C LEU A 459 -5.54 -27.07 -1.30
N GLY A 460 -5.11 -25.96 -0.72
CA GLY A 460 -5.96 -24.84 -0.36
C GLY A 460 -6.54 -24.06 -1.53
N ASN A 461 -7.30 -23.02 -1.23
CA ASN A 461 -7.88 -22.11 -2.18
C ASN A 461 -7.82 -20.68 -1.62
N CYS A 462 -6.73 -19.97 -1.90
CA CYS A 462 -6.46 -18.65 -1.37
C CYS A 462 -6.77 -17.51 -2.34
N SER A 463 -7.56 -17.73 -3.39
CA SER A 463 -8.01 -16.69 -4.32
C SER A 463 -9.43 -16.95 -4.83
N ASP A 464 -10.22 -15.90 -4.99
CA ASP A 464 -11.58 -15.94 -5.58
C ASP A 464 -11.57 -15.72 -7.09
N VAL A 465 -10.44 -15.28 -7.65
CA VAL A 465 -10.23 -15.06 -9.09
C VAL A 465 -9.17 -16.01 -9.63
N GLU A 466 -9.24 -16.30 -10.92
CA GLU A 466 -8.19 -17.04 -11.63
C GLU A 466 -7.23 -16.00 -12.20
N SER A 467 -6.11 -15.79 -11.52
CA SER A 467 -5.14 -14.75 -11.86
C SER A 467 -3.89 -15.33 -12.51
N TRP A 468 -3.35 -14.61 -13.47
CA TRP A 468 -2.15 -15.01 -14.22
C TRP A 468 -1.27 -13.82 -14.54
N MET A 469 0.04 -14.07 -14.67
CA MET A 469 1.03 -13.16 -15.21
C MET A 469 1.44 -13.63 -16.61
N TYR A 470 1.43 -12.73 -17.56
CA TYR A 470 1.96 -12.89 -18.94
C TYR A 470 1.54 -14.18 -19.69
N PRO A 471 0.29 -14.71 -19.52
CA PRO A 471 -0.13 -15.85 -20.33
C PRO A 471 -0.29 -15.40 -21.78
N SER A 472 0.13 -16.22 -22.76
CA SER A 472 -0.17 -15.93 -24.16
C SER A 472 -1.69 -15.92 -24.42
N ILE A 473 -2.12 -15.32 -25.54
CA ILE A 473 -3.53 -15.26 -25.93
C ILE A 473 -4.12 -16.68 -26.06
N GLU A 474 -3.35 -17.63 -26.61
CA GLU A 474 -3.72 -19.04 -26.71
C GLU A 474 -3.90 -19.64 -25.31
N LYS A 475 -3.01 -19.32 -24.38
CA LYS A 475 -3.14 -19.76 -22.98
C LYS A 475 -4.36 -19.18 -22.31
N CYS A 476 -4.68 -17.91 -22.55
CA CYS A 476 -5.93 -17.32 -22.07
C CYS A 476 -7.17 -18.05 -22.58
N LYS A 477 -7.22 -18.41 -23.86
CA LYS A 477 -8.30 -19.21 -24.46
C LYS A 477 -8.41 -20.60 -23.81
N GLU A 478 -7.28 -21.25 -23.55
CA GLU A 478 -7.22 -22.53 -22.84
C GLU A 478 -7.82 -22.39 -21.42
N ILE A 479 -7.38 -21.37 -20.67
CA ILE A 479 -7.86 -21.10 -19.31
C ILE A 479 -9.37 -20.83 -19.30
N LEU A 480 -9.87 -19.99 -20.21
CA LEU A 480 -11.29 -19.66 -20.31
C LEU A 480 -12.17 -20.88 -20.58
N SER A 481 -11.66 -21.86 -21.36
CA SER A 481 -12.36 -23.11 -21.65
C SER A 481 -12.27 -24.15 -20.51
N SER A 482 -11.34 -23.97 -19.57
CA SER A 482 -11.04 -24.96 -18.52
C SER A 482 -12.10 -25.01 -17.44
N LYS A 483 -12.56 -26.24 -17.11
CA LYS A 483 -13.44 -26.49 -15.96
C LYS A 483 -12.73 -26.38 -14.61
N LYS A 484 -11.39 -26.40 -14.59
CA LYS A 484 -10.59 -26.28 -13.36
C LYS A 484 -10.73 -24.90 -12.71
N ARG A 485 -11.06 -23.88 -13.47
CA ARG A 485 -11.29 -22.50 -13.03
C ARG A 485 -12.45 -22.32 -12.03
N LYS A 486 -13.36 -23.28 -11.92
CA LYS A 486 -14.41 -23.35 -10.86
C LYS A 486 -15.23 -22.06 -10.68
N ASN A 487 -15.77 -21.47 -11.72
CA ASN A 487 -16.56 -20.24 -11.65
C ASN A 487 -15.79 -18.96 -11.24
N LYS A 488 -14.47 -18.96 -11.28
CA LYS A 488 -13.67 -17.76 -11.09
C LYS A 488 -13.58 -16.98 -12.40
N PRO A 489 -13.63 -15.64 -12.42
CA PRO A 489 -13.27 -14.84 -13.59
C PRO A 489 -11.77 -14.95 -13.86
N LEU A 490 -11.35 -14.81 -15.13
CA LEU A 490 -9.96 -14.66 -15.48
C LEU A 490 -9.54 -13.19 -15.31
N TYR A 491 -8.43 -12.98 -14.64
CA TYR A 491 -7.80 -11.68 -14.42
C TYR A 491 -6.30 -11.77 -14.70
N LEU A 492 -5.73 -10.81 -15.40
CA LEU A 492 -4.29 -10.72 -15.59
C LEU A 492 -3.73 -9.64 -14.66
N CYS A 493 -3.15 -10.07 -13.53
CA CYS A 493 -2.56 -9.11 -12.61
C CYS A 493 -1.35 -8.39 -13.25
N GLU A 494 -0.68 -9.04 -14.20
CA GLU A 494 0.37 -8.47 -15.03
C GLU A 494 0.29 -9.01 -16.45
N TYR A 495 0.36 -8.12 -17.44
CA TYR A 495 0.41 -8.47 -18.84
C TYR A 495 0.97 -7.30 -19.67
N CYS A 496 1.29 -7.55 -20.93
CA CYS A 496 1.74 -6.54 -21.88
C CYS A 496 2.87 -5.67 -21.31
N HIS A 497 3.95 -6.32 -20.85
CA HIS A 497 5.13 -5.68 -20.26
C HIS A 497 5.61 -4.51 -21.13
N ALA A 498 5.64 -3.29 -20.56
CA ALA A 498 5.82 -2.05 -21.33
C ALA A 498 7.29 -1.70 -21.63
N MET A 499 8.23 -2.55 -21.24
CA MET A 499 9.66 -2.32 -21.47
C MET A 499 9.99 -2.15 -22.95
N GLY A 500 10.81 -1.17 -23.28
CA GLY A 500 11.30 -0.93 -24.64
C GLY A 500 10.19 -0.46 -25.59
N ASN A 501 9.82 -1.26 -26.58
CA ASN A 501 8.75 -0.97 -27.53
C ASN A 501 7.37 -1.50 -27.09
N GLY A 502 7.25 -1.94 -25.83
CA GLY A 502 5.98 -2.38 -25.26
C GLY A 502 4.95 -1.23 -25.08
N PRO A 503 3.73 -1.58 -24.63
CA PRO A 503 3.19 -2.93 -24.49
C PRO A 503 2.81 -3.55 -25.82
N GLY A 504 3.23 -4.80 -26.07
CA GLY A 504 2.88 -5.54 -27.28
C GLY A 504 1.55 -6.29 -27.15
N ASP A 505 0.90 -6.57 -28.30
CA ASP A 505 -0.32 -7.39 -28.44
C ASP A 505 -1.54 -6.90 -27.60
N LEU A 506 -1.52 -5.65 -27.11
CA LEU A 506 -2.57 -5.13 -26.23
C LEU A 506 -3.97 -5.18 -26.90
N GLY A 507 -4.05 -4.82 -28.18
CA GLY A 507 -5.29 -4.89 -28.95
C GLY A 507 -5.82 -6.33 -29.05
N ASP A 508 -4.96 -7.32 -29.30
CA ASP A 508 -5.33 -8.73 -29.43
C ASP A 508 -5.84 -9.31 -28.09
N TYR A 509 -5.23 -8.92 -26.97
CA TYR A 509 -5.76 -9.27 -25.65
C TYR A 509 -7.16 -8.66 -25.44
N TRP A 510 -7.37 -7.41 -25.85
CA TRP A 510 -8.64 -6.74 -25.65
C TRP A 510 -9.73 -7.26 -26.58
N GLU A 511 -9.42 -7.72 -27.78
CA GLU A 511 -10.39 -8.47 -28.62
C GLU A 511 -10.89 -9.72 -27.87
N LEU A 512 -10.02 -10.45 -27.19
CA LEU A 512 -10.41 -11.61 -26.40
C LEU A 512 -11.16 -11.21 -25.13
N ILE A 513 -10.70 -10.17 -24.39
CA ILE A 513 -11.35 -9.66 -23.19
C ILE A 513 -12.79 -9.23 -23.47
N ASP A 514 -13.01 -8.51 -24.56
CA ASP A 514 -14.35 -8.02 -24.93
C ASP A 514 -15.26 -9.14 -25.44
N SER A 515 -14.69 -10.18 -26.05
CA SER A 515 -15.46 -11.31 -26.59
C SER A 515 -15.95 -12.30 -25.53
N ASP A 516 -15.32 -12.38 -24.35
CA ASP A 516 -15.72 -13.30 -23.26
C ASP A 516 -15.89 -12.55 -21.92
N ASP A 517 -17.12 -12.47 -21.45
CA ASP A 517 -17.46 -11.82 -20.17
C ASP A 517 -16.73 -12.40 -18.95
N LYS A 518 -16.23 -13.63 -19.04
CA LYS A 518 -15.50 -14.29 -17.97
C LYS A 518 -14.05 -13.85 -17.87
N PHE A 519 -13.58 -13.08 -18.83
CA PHE A 519 -12.29 -12.43 -18.81
C PHE A 519 -12.49 -11.00 -18.33
N CYS A 520 -12.20 -10.72 -17.05
CA CYS A 520 -12.54 -9.42 -16.48
C CYS A 520 -11.48 -8.32 -16.75
N GLY A 521 -10.41 -8.61 -17.48
CA GLY A 521 -9.37 -7.64 -17.83
C GLY A 521 -8.06 -7.87 -17.09
N GLY A 522 -7.25 -6.81 -16.92
CA GLY A 522 -5.94 -6.91 -16.28
C GLY A 522 -5.28 -5.58 -16.02
N CYS A 523 -4.05 -5.63 -15.46
CA CYS A 523 -3.21 -4.48 -15.21
C CYS A 523 -1.91 -4.59 -16.02
N ILE A 524 -1.61 -3.61 -16.85
CA ILE A 524 -0.36 -3.55 -17.63
C ILE A 524 0.81 -3.44 -16.65
N TRP A 525 1.87 -4.19 -16.87
CA TRP A 525 3.15 -4.02 -16.21
C TRP A 525 4.04 -3.13 -17.06
N GLU A 526 4.44 -1.94 -16.64
CA GLU A 526 3.87 -1.18 -15.53
C GLU A 526 3.72 0.31 -15.88
N TYR A 527 3.40 1.15 -14.89
CA TYR A 527 3.07 2.54 -15.16
C TYR A 527 4.28 3.43 -15.46
N THR A 528 5.33 3.39 -14.64
CA THR A 528 6.42 4.37 -14.76
C THR A 528 7.80 3.74 -14.79
N ASP A 529 8.70 4.30 -15.60
CA ASP A 529 10.12 4.00 -15.49
C ASP A 529 10.64 4.37 -14.09
N HIS A 530 11.26 3.42 -13.38
CA HIS A 530 11.80 3.63 -12.03
C HIS A 530 13.24 4.12 -12.06
N SER A 531 13.50 5.23 -12.71
CA SER A 531 14.85 5.78 -12.79
C SER A 531 15.12 6.82 -11.71
N VAL A 532 16.34 6.81 -11.19
CA VAL A 532 16.85 7.87 -10.32
C VAL A 532 17.44 8.98 -11.17
N ALA A 533 17.03 10.22 -10.92
CA ALA A 533 17.50 11.40 -11.64
C ALA A 533 18.77 11.98 -10.99
N ILE A 534 19.85 12.07 -11.74
CA ILE A 534 21.08 12.74 -11.32
C ILE A 534 21.31 13.99 -12.16
N PRO A 535 21.78 15.13 -11.58
CA PRO A 535 22.10 16.32 -12.35
C PRO A 535 23.18 16.07 -13.40
N ASP A 536 22.98 16.53 -14.63
CA ASP A 536 23.93 16.38 -15.74
C ASP A 536 25.00 17.49 -15.78
N GLY A 537 24.94 18.42 -14.85
CA GLY A 537 25.83 19.58 -14.78
C GLY A 537 25.43 20.76 -15.70
N ASN A 538 24.44 20.58 -16.58
CA ASN A 538 23.94 21.59 -17.52
C ASN A 538 22.52 22.07 -17.19
N GLY A 539 22.04 21.80 -15.99
CA GLY A 539 20.70 22.16 -15.53
C GLY A 539 19.61 21.18 -16.00
N LYS A 540 20.00 19.98 -16.48
CA LYS A 540 19.12 18.88 -16.81
C LYS A 540 19.43 17.67 -15.93
N TYR A 541 18.63 16.65 -16.06
CA TYR A 541 18.80 15.37 -15.39
C TYR A 541 19.21 14.27 -16.39
N LYS A 542 20.10 13.38 -15.96
CA LYS A 542 20.29 12.06 -16.53
C LYS A 542 19.51 11.06 -15.67
N TYR A 543 18.74 10.20 -16.30
CA TYR A 543 18.06 9.09 -15.64
C TYR A 543 18.97 7.87 -15.63
N THR A 544 19.03 7.22 -14.48
CA THR A 544 19.90 6.06 -14.21
C THR A 544 19.08 4.80 -13.97
N TYR A 545 19.72 3.65 -14.13
CA TYR A 545 19.13 2.33 -13.86
C TYR A 545 20.13 1.45 -13.10
N GLY A 546 19.76 0.19 -12.82
CA GLY A 546 20.59 -0.73 -12.04
C GLY A 546 22.01 -0.90 -12.61
N GLY A 547 23.00 -0.86 -11.74
CA GLY A 547 24.43 -0.89 -12.08
C GLY A 547 25.07 0.48 -12.32
N ASP A 548 24.29 1.53 -12.58
CA ASP A 548 24.82 2.89 -12.81
C ASP A 548 25.47 3.50 -11.55
N PHE A 549 25.13 3.00 -10.38
CA PHE A 549 25.72 3.39 -9.09
C PHE A 549 26.86 2.45 -8.64
N GLY A 550 27.22 1.46 -9.47
CA GLY A 550 28.17 0.40 -9.11
C GLY A 550 27.57 -0.63 -8.15
N ASP A 551 26.27 -0.66 -8.03
CA ASP A 551 25.50 -1.59 -7.20
C ASP A 551 25.60 -3.03 -7.72
N MET A 552 25.73 -3.99 -6.78
CA MET A 552 25.85 -5.42 -7.06
C MET A 552 25.21 -6.24 -5.92
N PRO A 553 24.38 -7.27 -6.25
CA PRO A 553 23.88 -7.59 -7.59
C PRO A 553 22.97 -6.49 -8.14
N ASN A 554 22.72 -6.49 -9.46
CA ASN A 554 21.74 -5.58 -10.04
C ASN A 554 21.05 -6.24 -11.26
N ALA A 555 19.85 -5.77 -11.55
CA ALA A 555 19.04 -6.22 -12.69
C ALA A 555 19.10 -5.26 -13.91
N GLY A 556 20.10 -4.37 -13.97
CA GLY A 556 20.33 -3.47 -15.10
C GLY A 556 19.14 -2.52 -15.36
N ASN A 557 18.79 -2.40 -16.65
CA ASN A 557 17.70 -1.52 -17.08
C ASN A 557 16.30 -2.16 -16.98
N PHE A 558 16.13 -3.23 -16.22
CA PHE A 558 14.84 -3.89 -16.08
C PHE A 558 13.81 -3.00 -15.37
N CYS A 559 14.26 -2.01 -14.59
CA CYS A 559 13.42 -0.96 -13.98
C CYS A 559 12.95 0.13 -14.97
N VAL A 560 13.30 0.04 -16.26
CA VAL A 560 12.87 0.99 -17.30
C VAL A 560 11.83 0.29 -18.18
N ASP A 561 10.65 0.12 -17.64
CA ASP A 561 9.58 -0.70 -18.16
C ASP A 561 8.19 -0.06 -18.04
N GLY A 562 8.18 1.26 -17.90
CA GLY A 562 6.97 2.05 -17.70
C GLY A 562 6.23 2.42 -18.98
N LEU A 563 4.95 2.76 -18.83
CA LEU A 563 4.12 3.45 -19.84
C LEU A 563 4.43 4.94 -19.91
N VAL A 564 5.11 5.48 -18.89
CA VAL A 564 5.57 6.87 -18.86
C VAL A 564 7.05 6.95 -18.45
N TYR A 565 7.74 7.99 -18.91
CA TYR A 565 9.08 8.35 -18.43
C TYR A 565 9.03 8.76 -16.94
N PRO A 566 10.19 8.83 -16.25
CA PRO A 566 10.22 9.22 -14.83
C PRO A 566 9.61 10.59 -14.55
N ASP A 567 9.60 11.50 -15.53
CA ASP A 567 8.97 12.82 -15.48
C ASP A 567 7.47 12.81 -15.85
N ARG A 568 6.88 11.62 -15.97
CA ARG A 568 5.47 11.37 -16.34
C ARG A 568 5.10 11.74 -17.79
N THR A 569 6.06 12.06 -18.65
CA THR A 569 5.79 12.15 -20.09
C THR A 569 5.38 10.79 -20.63
N PRO A 570 4.23 10.65 -21.33
CA PRO A 570 3.79 9.36 -21.84
C PRO A 570 4.72 8.79 -22.91
N HIS A 571 4.98 7.48 -22.84
CA HIS A 571 5.51 6.70 -23.95
C HIS A 571 4.45 6.50 -25.05
N THR A 572 4.87 6.21 -26.27
CA THR A 572 3.95 5.91 -27.37
C THR A 572 2.99 4.76 -27.04
N GLY A 573 3.47 3.76 -26.28
CA GLY A 573 2.66 2.62 -25.84
C GLY A 573 1.50 3.02 -24.93
N PHE A 574 1.63 4.10 -24.16
CA PHE A 574 0.51 4.57 -23.33
C PHE A 574 -0.58 5.27 -24.15
N GLU A 575 -0.19 5.96 -25.24
CA GLU A 575 -1.17 6.52 -26.19
C GLU A 575 -1.92 5.40 -26.93
N GLU A 576 -1.25 4.27 -27.22
CA GLU A 576 -1.92 3.08 -27.75
C GLU A 576 -2.88 2.48 -26.72
N ALA A 577 -2.45 2.32 -25.47
CA ALA A 577 -3.31 1.84 -24.39
C ALA A 577 -4.56 2.70 -24.23
N LYS A 578 -4.45 4.02 -24.32
CA LYS A 578 -5.58 4.96 -24.32
C LYS A 578 -6.57 4.68 -25.44
N TYR A 579 -6.11 4.31 -26.61
CA TYR A 579 -6.99 3.97 -27.74
C TYR A 579 -7.70 2.62 -27.54
N VAL A 580 -6.98 1.65 -26.95
CA VAL A 580 -7.52 0.30 -26.72
C VAL A 580 -8.49 0.29 -25.55
N TYR A 581 -8.23 1.02 -24.47
CA TYR A 581 -9.06 1.16 -23.29
C TYR A 581 -10.27 2.05 -23.53
#